data_edccb9bb9421c82c96c9ddfbad5e1145
#
_entry.id   edccb9bb9421c82c96c9ddfbad5e1145
#
_cell.length_a   1.000
_cell.length_b   1.000
_cell.length_c   1.000
_cell.angle_alpha   90.00
_cell.angle_beta   90.00
_cell.angle_gamma   90.00
#
_symmetry.space_group_name_H-M   'P 1'
#
loop_
_entity.id
_entity.type
_entity.pdbx_description
1 polymer ?
#
loop_
_entity_poly.entity_id
_entity_poly.type
_entity_poly.pdbx_seq_one_letter_code
_entity_poly.pdbx_strand_id
1 'polypeptide(L)'
;LFLLKRGMIKIKKKDIIKVGSFFSGIGSPEKALQKLANENLIDGYELQFFSEINRNSIKSYCAIHNVDEALNLGDITKIKGTDLKYCDLWIGGFPCQDISCAGNMQGFDLKSNTRSSLGWEMIRLLKEIENKPKYVIFENVASITSKKFKNTLDLFKEDLKNLGYELYDDILNAADYGIPQTRKRYFLIAILNGCDSFSFPNPILTDIKIKEFLDKNISEKYYLSSDICEFNDGKIWLANKNTNKLVYEVDVEKYKKGGLCGKDHSIKFVQSTRIYSENGFAPTLTHSNLANNCKLAINVDQTMKIRKITPNEAWKLMGFDTVDYDNASKVCKETALYEQAGNSIVVNVIYYILKELLTK
;
A
#
# COMPACT_ATOMS: atom_id res chain seq x y z
N LEU A 1 -24.30 -15.26 55.42
CA LEU A 1 -23.25 -14.30 55.04
C LEU A 1 -22.39 -14.93 53.91
N PHE A 2 -22.73 -14.67 52.67
CA PHE A 2 -21.97 -15.08 51.50
C PHE A 2 -21.08 -13.92 51.08
N LEU A 3 -19.80 -14.01 51.30
CA LEU A 3 -18.77 -13.13 50.77
C LEU A 3 -18.48 -13.54 49.32
N LEU A 4 -19.03 -12.80 48.35
CA LEU A 4 -18.61 -12.83 46.95
C LEU A 4 -17.19 -12.25 46.86
N LYS A 5 -16.18 -13.10 46.69
CA LYS A 5 -14.87 -12.70 46.21
C LYS A 5 -14.98 -12.21 44.77
N ARG A 6 -15.07 -10.87 44.56
CA ARG A 6 -14.83 -10.24 43.28
C ARG A 6 -13.39 -10.54 42.89
N GLY A 7 -13.19 -11.49 41.99
CA GLY A 7 -11.93 -11.63 41.26
C GLY A 7 -11.69 -10.34 40.46
N MET A 8 -10.72 -9.57 40.90
CA MET A 8 -10.20 -8.47 40.05
C MET A 8 -9.60 -9.10 38.80
N ILE A 9 -10.28 -8.93 37.67
CA ILE A 9 -9.69 -9.18 36.36
C ILE A 9 -8.52 -8.21 36.27
N LYS A 10 -7.28 -8.71 36.42
CA LYS A 10 -6.07 -7.94 36.10
C LYS A 10 -6.14 -7.69 34.59
N ILE A 11 -6.61 -6.51 34.19
CA ILE A 11 -6.45 -6.02 32.83
C ILE A 11 -4.93 -5.93 32.64
N LYS A 12 -4.38 -6.84 31.80
CA LYS A 12 -2.98 -6.80 31.43
C LYS A 12 -2.82 -5.46 30.69
N LYS A 13 -2.04 -4.53 31.28
CA LYS A 13 -1.74 -3.25 30.64
C LYS A 13 -1.07 -3.57 29.31
N LYS A 14 -1.71 -3.27 28.21
CA LYS A 14 -1.12 -3.39 26.88
C LYS A 14 -0.10 -2.24 26.77
N ASP A 15 1.12 -2.54 26.35
CA ASP A 15 2.14 -1.52 26.23
C ASP A 15 1.91 -0.65 24.98
N ILE A 16 2.25 0.64 25.06
CA ILE A 16 2.30 1.54 23.90
C ILE A 16 3.45 1.08 23.02
N ILE A 17 3.16 0.77 21.76
CA ILE A 17 4.15 0.26 20.80
C ILE A 17 5.02 1.41 20.28
N LYS A 18 6.32 1.36 20.51
CA LYS A 18 7.29 2.32 19.95
C LYS A 18 7.67 1.92 18.55
N VAL A 19 7.51 2.85 17.59
CA VAL A 19 7.62 2.55 16.16
C VAL A 19 8.67 3.40 15.47
N GLY A 20 9.50 2.76 14.64
CA GLY A 20 10.38 3.38 13.68
C GLY A 20 9.94 3.01 12.26
N SER A 21 9.81 3.99 11.38
CA SER A 21 9.29 3.81 10.03
C SER A 21 10.33 4.23 9.01
N PHE A 22 10.69 3.32 8.09
CA PHE A 22 11.67 3.58 7.03
C PHE A 22 10.97 3.57 5.68
N PHE A 23 11.43 4.44 4.75
CA PHE A 23 10.78 4.63 3.45
C PHE A 23 9.28 4.90 3.63
N SER A 24 8.97 5.76 4.58
CA SER A 24 7.65 5.85 5.23
C SER A 24 6.53 6.26 4.28
N GLY A 25 6.86 6.89 3.14
CA GLY A 25 5.86 7.36 2.18
C GLY A 25 4.85 8.30 2.85
N ILE A 26 3.59 7.89 2.86
CA ILE A 26 2.50 8.62 3.53
C ILE A 26 1.99 7.92 4.81
N GLY A 27 2.74 6.95 5.34
CA GLY A 27 2.46 6.37 6.66
C GLY A 27 1.35 5.32 6.69
N SER A 28 1.37 4.35 5.77
CA SER A 28 0.41 3.23 5.79
C SER A 28 0.49 2.38 7.06
N PRO A 29 1.70 2.06 7.61
CA PRO A 29 1.81 1.34 8.87
C PRO A 29 1.23 2.12 10.05
N GLU A 30 1.49 3.43 10.12
CA GLU A 30 0.98 4.30 11.17
C GLU A 30 -0.56 4.37 11.12
N LYS A 31 -1.13 4.43 9.92
CA LYS A 31 -2.58 4.37 9.75
C LYS A 31 -3.16 3.03 10.20
N ALA A 32 -2.48 1.92 9.95
CA ALA A 32 -2.88 0.60 10.42
C ALA A 32 -2.81 0.50 11.96
N LEU A 33 -1.76 1.01 12.59
CA LEU A 33 -1.63 1.08 14.04
C LEU A 33 -2.70 1.97 14.67
N GLN A 34 -3.01 3.11 14.06
CA GLN A 34 -4.12 3.97 14.49
C GLN A 34 -5.46 3.23 14.46
N LYS A 35 -5.72 2.43 13.40
CA LYS A 35 -6.94 1.60 13.32
C LYS A 35 -6.99 0.59 14.46
N LEU A 36 -5.89 -0.12 14.74
CA LEU A 36 -5.81 -1.07 15.86
C LEU A 36 -6.07 -0.40 17.22
N ALA A 37 -5.52 0.80 17.44
CA ALA A 37 -5.73 1.57 18.66
C ALA A 37 -7.20 2.03 18.79
N ASN A 38 -7.80 2.51 17.70
CA ASN A 38 -9.21 2.94 17.68
C ASN A 38 -10.18 1.77 17.95
N GLU A 39 -9.79 0.54 17.59
CA GLU A 39 -10.55 -0.69 17.88
C GLU A 39 -10.22 -1.27 19.26
N ASN A 40 -9.39 -0.59 20.07
CA ASN A 40 -8.91 -1.05 21.39
C ASN A 40 -8.19 -2.42 21.35
N LEU A 41 -7.56 -2.76 20.24
CA LEU A 41 -6.77 -3.97 20.08
C LEU A 41 -5.35 -3.81 20.61
N ILE A 42 -4.82 -2.58 20.60
CA ILE A 42 -3.59 -2.12 21.28
C ILE A 42 -3.91 -0.86 22.10
N ASP A 43 -3.10 -0.52 23.10
CA ASP A 43 -3.32 0.71 23.90
C ASP A 43 -2.92 1.98 23.14
N GLY A 44 -2.12 1.84 22.08
CA GLY A 44 -1.66 2.93 21.22
C GLY A 44 -0.29 2.63 20.64
N TYR A 45 0.21 3.62 19.92
CA TYR A 45 1.59 3.60 19.43
C TYR A 45 2.24 4.97 19.59
N GLU A 46 3.56 4.98 19.64
CA GLU A 46 4.38 6.20 19.72
C GLU A 46 5.41 6.15 18.59
N LEU A 47 5.31 7.09 17.64
CA LEU A 47 6.29 7.23 16.57
C LEU A 47 7.57 7.83 17.13
N GLN A 48 8.67 7.09 17.07
CA GLN A 48 9.98 7.53 17.53
C GLN A 48 10.73 8.33 16.46
N PHE A 49 10.60 7.88 15.20
CA PHE A 49 11.14 8.53 14.01
C PHE A 49 10.48 7.97 12.74
N PHE A 50 10.58 8.73 11.66
CA PHE A 50 10.37 8.22 10.32
C PHE A 50 11.51 8.64 9.39
N SER A 51 11.72 7.94 8.28
CA SER A 51 12.74 8.23 7.27
C SER A 51 12.11 8.26 5.90
N GLU A 52 12.08 9.44 5.29
CA GLU A 52 11.54 9.72 3.96
C GLU A 52 12.29 10.88 3.34
N ILE A 53 12.56 10.81 2.02
CA ILE A 53 13.27 11.85 1.28
C ILE A 53 12.37 12.66 0.35
N ASN A 54 11.22 12.10 -0.06
CA ASN A 54 10.29 12.79 -0.95
C ASN A 54 9.53 13.89 -0.20
N ARG A 55 9.79 15.14 -0.58
CA ARG A 55 9.20 16.31 0.09
C ARG A 55 7.68 16.33 0.09
N ASN A 56 7.03 15.84 -0.95
CA ASN A 56 5.57 15.77 -0.98
C ASN A 56 5.06 14.69 -0.03
N SER A 57 5.72 13.52 0.01
CA SER A 57 5.37 12.45 0.95
C SER A 57 5.54 12.90 2.39
N ILE A 58 6.64 13.60 2.73
CA ILE A 58 6.87 14.17 4.07
C ILE A 58 5.73 15.11 4.47
N LYS A 59 5.34 16.05 3.59
CA LYS A 59 4.24 16.99 3.86
C LYS A 59 2.93 16.27 4.11
N SER A 60 2.58 15.29 3.26
CA SER A 60 1.36 14.49 3.44
C SER A 60 1.41 13.65 4.71
N TYR A 61 2.56 13.02 5.00
CA TYR A 61 2.77 12.23 6.22
C TYR A 61 2.50 13.08 7.47
N CYS A 62 3.14 14.23 7.58
CA CYS A 62 2.93 15.14 8.73
C CYS A 62 1.48 15.62 8.84
N ALA A 63 0.83 15.93 7.71
CA ALA A 63 -0.56 16.38 7.69
C ALA A 63 -1.58 15.29 8.05
N ILE A 64 -1.33 14.02 7.65
CA ILE A 64 -2.19 12.87 7.95
C ILE A 64 -2.08 12.45 9.41
N HIS A 65 -0.85 12.31 9.90
CA HIS A 65 -0.57 11.75 11.22
C HIS A 65 -0.45 12.79 12.32
N ASN A 66 -0.55 14.09 11.97
CA ASN A 66 -0.38 15.22 12.89
C ASN A 66 0.93 15.13 13.69
N VAL A 67 2.04 14.90 13.00
CA VAL A 67 3.38 14.77 13.59
C VAL A 67 4.31 15.87 13.09
N ASP A 68 5.30 16.20 13.91
CA ASP A 68 6.34 17.18 13.56
C ASP A 68 7.30 16.60 12.52
N GLU A 69 7.66 17.40 11.50
CA GLU A 69 8.67 17.04 10.50
C GLU A 69 10.05 16.78 11.16
N ALA A 70 10.30 17.34 12.36
CA ALA A 70 11.54 17.06 13.11
C ALA A 70 11.77 15.58 13.46
N LEU A 71 10.71 14.74 13.40
CA LEU A 71 10.85 13.29 13.53
C LEU A 71 11.38 12.62 12.27
N ASN A 72 11.48 13.34 11.15
CA ASN A 72 12.02 12.79 9.91
C ASN A 72 13.55 12.79 9.93
N LEU A 73 14.14 11.60 9.88
CA LEU A 73 15.59 11.42 9.80
C LEU A 73 16.14 11.54 8.37
N GLY A 74 15.27 11.69 7.36
CA GLY A 74 15.64 11.89 5.96
C GLY A 74 16.22 10.65 5.29
N ASP A 75 17.39 10.81 4.65
CA ASP A 75 18.04 9.75 3.86
C ASP A 75 18.65 8.66 4.74
N ILE A 76 18.12 7.45 4.63
CA ILE A 76 18.54 6.28 5.43
C ILE A 76 20.05 6.00 5.32
N THR A 77 20.70 6.31 4.19
CA THR A 77 22.14 6.09 4.01
C THR A 77 23.00 6.99 4.89
N LYS A 78 22.42 8.07 5.43
CA LYS A 78 23.09 9.04 6.29
C LYS A 78 22.79 8.82 7.77
N ILE A 79 21.79 8.00 8.11
CA ILE A 79 21.40 7.68 9.47
C ILE A 79 22.45 6.75 10.09
N LYS A 80 22.84 7.02 11.33
CA LYS A 80 23.68 6.16 12.15
C LYS A 80 22.84 5.48 13.22
N GLY A 81 23.23 4.30 13.67
CA GLY A 81 22.53 3.60 14.76
C GLY A 81 22.39 4.46 16.03
N THR A 82 23.36 5.35 16.31
CA THR A 82 23.33 6.30 17.43
C THR A 82 22.24 7.38 17.31
N ASP A 83 21.72 7.62 16.11
CA ASP A 83 20.68 8.62 15.87
C ASP A 83 19.27 8.05 16.17
N LEU A 84 19.18 6.72 16.32
CA LEU A 84 17.93 6.01 16.47
C LEU A 84 17.51 5.87 17.92
N LYS A 85 16.29 6.27 18.22
CA LYS A 85 15.64 5.93 19.48
C LYS A 85 15.20 4.47 19.49
N TYR A 86 15.11 3.88 20.67
CA TYR A 86 14.59 2.51 20.83
C TYR A 86 13.17 2.40 20.27
N CYS A 87 12.93 1.32 19.54
CA CYS A 87 11.62 0.93 19.01
C CYS A 87 11.34 -0.54 19.32
N ASP A 88 10.05 -0.87 19.51
CA ASP A 88 9.57 -2.24 19.57
C ASP A 88 9.37 -2.82 18.17
N LEU A 89 9.04 -1.95 17.22
CA LEU A 89 8.68 -2.29 15.85
C LEU A 89 9.39 -1.38 14.84
N TRP A 90 10.06 -1.98 13.87
CA TRP A 90 10.51 -1.30 12.66
C TRP A 90 9.72 -1.78 11.44
N ILE A 91 9.32 -0.85 10.58
CA ILE A 91 8.64 -1.17 9.33
C ILE A 91 9.31 -0.42 8.19
N GLY A 92 9.54 -1.11 7.06
CA GLY A 92 10.10 -0.48 5.87
C GLY A 92 9.69 -1.17 4.56
N GLY A 93 9.11 -0.39 3.65
CA GLY A 93 8.86 -0.78 2.27
C GLY A 93 9.95 -0.18 1.36
N PHE A 94 11.08 -0.88 1.20
CA PHE A 94 12.20 -0.32 0.44
C PHE A 94 11.92 -0.26 -1.07
N PRO A 95 12.58 0.67 -1.82
CA PRO A 95 12.30 0.88 -3.24
C PRO A 95 12.40 -0.39 -4.07
N CYS A 96 11.41 -0.61 -4.94
CA CYS A 96 11.28 -1.82 -5.76
C CYS A 96 11.62 -1.61 -7.24
N GLN A 97 12.13 -0.44 -7.63
CA GLN A 97 12.28 -0.06 -9.05
C GLN A 97 13.20 -1.01 -9.82
N ASP A 98 14.21 -1.57 -9.18
CA ASP A 98 15.18 -2.48 -9.78
C ASP A 98 14.80 -3.97 -9.63
N ILE A 99 13.68 -4.25 -8.93
CA ILE A 99 13.13 -5.59 -8.71
C ILE A 99 11.83 -5.79 -9.50
N SER A 100 11.08 -4.70 -9.73
CA SER A 100 9.77 -4.74 -10.37
C SER A 100 9.86 -5.15 -11.85
N CYS A 101 8.88 -5.95 -12.30
CA CYS A 101 8.70 -6.28 -13.72
C CYS A 101 8.42 -5.06 -14.60
N ALA A 102 7.98 -3.94 -14.03
CA ALA A 102 7.79 -2.66 -14.73
C ALA A 102 9.05 -1.77 -14.70
N GLY A 103 10.11 -2.18 -14.01
CA GLY A 103 11.38 -1.46 -13.88
C GLY A 103 12.52 -2.17 -14.61
N ASN A 104 13.76 -1.79 -14.26
CA ASN A 104 14.96 -2.26 -14.97
C ASN A 104 15.42 -3.68 -14.59
N MET A 105 14.80 -4.30 -13.57
CA MET A 105 15.16 -5.62 -13.03
C MET A 105 16.68 -5.79 -12.75
N GLN A 106 17.35 -4.76 -12.28
CA GLN A 106 18.81 -4.76 -12.01
C GLN A 106 19.19 -5.48 -10.71
N GLY A 107 18.23 -5.66 -9.79
CA GLY A 107 18.41 -6.38 -8.52
C GLY A 107 18.59 -5.45 -7.32
N PHE A 108 18.88 -6.06 -6.17
CA PHE A 108 19.07 -5.37 -4.89
C PHE A 108 20.32 -5.87 -4.13
N ASP A 109 21.36 -6.29 -4.87
CA ASP A 109 22.62 -6.73 -4.27
C ASP A 109 23.31 -5.58 -3.55
N LEU A 110 24.01 -5.87 -2.44
CA LEU A 110 24.80 -4.92 -1.65
C LEU A 110 25.78 -4.09 -2.52
N LYS A 111 26.28 -4.67 -3.60
CA LYS A 111 27.28 -4.06 -4.49
C LYS A 111 26.68 -3.32 -5.69
N SER A 112 25.36 -3.40 -5.89
CA SER A 112 24.74 -2.94 -7.14
C SER A 112 24.50 -1.43 -7.21
N ASN A 113 24.64 -0.69 -6.11
CA ASN A 113 24.31 0.75 -6.01
C ASN A 113 22.94 1.10 -6.60
N THR A 114 22.00 0.14 -6.61
CA THR A 114 20.63 0.34 -7.07
C THR A 114 19.77 0.94 -5.94
N ARG A 115 18.66 1.57 -6.29
CA ARG A 115 17.72 2.06 -5.29
C ARG A 115 17.12 0.92 -4.44
N SER A 116 16.97 -0.26 -5.02
CA SER A 116 16.47 -1.43 -4.32
C SER A 116 17.47 -2.01 -3.31
N SER A 117 18.77 -1.70 -3.42
CA SER A 117 19.77 -2.08 -2.41
C SER A 117 19.61 -1.33 -1.07
N LEU A 118 18.80 -0.26 -1.03
CA LEU A 118 18.54 0.50 0.21
C LEU A 118 17.86 -0.32 1.31
N GLY A 119 17.25 -1.47 0.99
CA GLY A 119 16.77 -2.42 2.00
C GLY A 119 17.86 -2.92 2.95
N TRP A 120 19.12 -3.03 2.45
CA TRP A 120 20.28 -3.41 3.26
C TRP A 120 20.68 -2.35 4.29
N GLU A 121 20.28 -1.09 4.10
CA GLU A 121 20.53 -0.03 5.07
C GLU A 121 19.79 -0.28 6.40
N MET A 122 18.59 -0.89 6.34
CA MET A 122 17.91 -1.31 7.57
C MET A 122 18.71 -2.40 8.29
N ILE A 123 19.30 -3.35 7.55
CA ILE A 123 20.18 -4.40 8.16
C ILE A 123 21.45 -3.77 8.73
N ARG A 124 22.07 -2.79 8.04
CA ARG A 124 23.21 -2.04 8.57
C ARG A 124 22.85 -1.39 9.90
N LEU A 125 21.73 -0.69 9.95
CA LEU A 125 21.27 -0.04 11.19
C LEU A 125 20.98 -1.05 12.29
N LEU A 126 20.38 -2.22 11.99
CA LEU A 126 20.19 -3.31 12.96
C LEU A 126 21.51 -3.88 13.51
N LYS A 127 22.60 -3.83 12.72
CA LYS A 127 23.95 -4.21 13.17
C LYS A 127 24.59 -3.14 14.06
N GLU A 128 24.26 -1.87 13.86
CA GLU A 128 24.83 -0.74 14.60
C GLU A 128 24.16 -0.48 15.96
N ILE A 129 22.88 -0.83 16.12
CA ILE A 129 22.16 -0.60 17.39
C ILE A 129 22.37 -1.73 18.38
N GLU A 130 22.45 -1.38 19.67
CA GLU A 130 22.55 -2.35 20.75
C GLU A 130 21.20 -3.02 21.03
N ASN A 131 20.17 -2.21 21.25
CA ASN A 131 18.82 -2.67 21.59
C ASN A 131 17.98 -2.81 20.33
N LYS A 132 17.94 -4.02 19.78
CA LYS A 132 17.21 -4.32 18.56
C LYS A 132 15.70 -4.33 18.76
N PRO A 133 14.90 -3.87 17.78
CA PRO A 133 13.45 -3.97 17.84
C PRO A 133 13.00 -5.43 17.91
N LYS A 134 11.93 -5.67 18.67
CA LYS A 134 11.34 -7.01 18.79
C LYS A 134 10.82 -7.50 17.45
N TYR A 135 10.24 -6.60 16.65
CA TYR A 135 9.64 -6.89 15.37
C TYR A 135 10.23 -6.02 14.26
N VAL A 136 10.53 -6.62 13.12
CA VAL A 136 10.91 -5.90 11.90
C VAL A 136 10.06 -6.40 10.73
N ILE A 137 9.43 -5.50 10.01
CA ILE A 137 8.60 -5.81 8.85
C ILE A 137 9.22 -5.18 7.60
N PHE A 138 9.47 -6.00 6.60
CA PHE A 138 9.88 -5.56 5.26
C PHE A 138 8.76 -5.83 4.26
N GLU A 139 8.50 -4.85 3.40
CA GLU A 139 7.58 -5.00 2.28
C GLU A 139 8.30 -4.78 0.96
N ASN A 140 7.91 -5.54 -0.08
CA ASN A 140 8.35 -5.31 -1.45
C ASN A 140 7.39 -5.93 -2.48
N VAL A 141 7.68 -5.74 -3.76
CA VAL A 141 6.92 -6.38 -4.85
C VAL A 141 7.14 -7.90 -4.85
N ALA A 142 6.10 -8.66 -5.25
CA ALA A 142 6.15 -10.11 -5.28
C ALA A 142 7.28 -10.67 -6.16
N SER A 143 7.73 -9.93 -7.18
CA SER A 143 8.84 -10.36 -8.06
C SER A 143 10.19 -10.53 -7.35
N ILE A 144 10.35 -10.04 -6.12
CA ILE A 144 11.57 -10.26 -5.29
C ILE A 144 11.80 -11.77 -5.04
N THR A 145 10.74 -12.58 -5.03
CA THR A 145 10.82 -14.05 -4.84
C THR A 145 11.14 -14.82 -6.12
N SER A 146 11.31 -14.13 -7.26
CA SER A 146 11.63 -14.78 -8.54
C SER A 146 13.01 -15.44 -8.50
N LYS A 147 13.21 -16.44 -9.36
CA LYS A 147 14.49 -17.16 -9.48
C LYS A 147 15.69 -16.22 -9.64
N LYS A 148 15.50 -15.08 -10.31
CA LYS A 148 16.54 -14.09 -10.57
C LYS A 148 17.08 -13.46 -9.28
N PHE A 149 16.23 -13.23 -8.29
CA PHE A 149 16.60 -12.52 -7.05
C PHE A 149 16.72 -13.45 -5.85
N LYS A 150 16.50 -14.76 -6.05
CA LYS A 150 16.48 -15.75 -4.96
C LYS A 150 17.73 -15.69 -4.10
N ASN A 151 18.91 -15.76 -4.72
CA ASN A 151 20.18 -15.77 -3.97
C ASN A 151 20.36 -14.52 -3.11
N THR A 152 20.01 -13.35 -3.66
CA THR A 152 20.10 -12.08 -2.91
C THR A 152 19.09 -12.05 -1.76
N LEU A 153 17.87 -12.55 -1.97
CA LEU A 153 16.86 -12.65 -0.92
C LEU A 153 17.28 -13.63 0.18
N ASP A 154 17.91 -14.76 -0.21
CA ASP A 154 18.42 -15.75 0.76
C ASP A 154 19.54 -15.14 1.62
N LEU A 155 20.48 -14.38 1.04
CA LEU A 155 21.49 -13.63 1.79
C LEU A 155 20.89 -12.57 2.72
N PHE A 156 19.87 -11.85 2.25
CA PHE A 156 19.15 -10.87 3.07
C PHE A 156 18.51 -11.52 4.30
N LYS A 157 17.89 -12.68 4.10
CA LYS A 157 17.31 -13.48 5.20
C LYS A 157 18.38 -14.05 6.13
N GLU A 158 19.51 -14.50 5.59
CA GLU A 158 20.63 -15.01 6.39
C GLU A 158 21.20 -13.95 7.31
N ASP A 159 21.40 -12.73 6.83
CA ASP A 159 21.85 -11.61 7.66
C ASP A 159 20.91 -11.32 8.83
N LEU A 160 19.59 -11.36 8.60
CA LEU A 160 18.61 -11.19 9.68
C LEU A 160 18.64 -12.35 10.69
N LYS A 161 18.80 -13.60 10.23
CA LYS A 161 18.96 -14.77 11.13
C LYS A 161 20.22 -14.65 11.98
N ASN A 162 21.34 -14.19 11.39
CA ASN A 162 22.59 -13.96 12.10
C ASN A 162 22.48 -12.85 13.17
N LEU A 163 21.48 -11.95 13.05
CA LEU A 163 21.13 -10.94 14.05
C LEU A 163 20.19 -11.46 15.14
N GLY A 164 19.81 -12.74 15.10
CA GLY A 164 18.94 -13.38 16.10
C GLY A 164 17.44 -13.35 15.76
N TYR A 165 17.08 -13.03 14.52
CA TYR A 165 15.67 -13.00 14.12
C TYR A 165 15.20 -14.35 13.57
N GLU A 166 14.02 -14.79 13.99
CA GLU A 166 13.21 -15.80 13.33
C GLU A 166 12.38 -15.13 12.23
N LEU A 167 12.24 -15.79 11.07
CA LEU A 167 11.70 -15.19 9.86
C LEU A 167 10.46 -15.91 9.36
N TYR A 168 9.45 -15.13 9.01
CA TYR A 168 8.22 -15.56 8.37
C TYR A 168 8.01 -14.71 7.11
N ASP A 169 7.72 -15.34 5.98
CA ASP A 169 7.49 -14.57 4.75
C ASP A 169 6.37 -15.17 3.89
N ASP A 170 5.61 -14.29 3.24
CA ASP A 170 4.53 -14.66 2.33
C ASP A 170 4.23 -13.54 1.32
N ILE A 171 3.44 -13.90 0.29
CA ILE A 171 2.90 -12.96 -0.71
C ILE A 171 1.41 -12.77 -0.46
N LEU A 172 1.04 -11.59 0.01
CA LEU A 172 -0.34 -11.23 0.27
C LEU A 172 -0.92 -10.37 -0.86
N ASN A 173 -2.21 -10.56 -1.15
CA ASN A 173 -2.93 -9.78 -2.16
C ASN A 173 -3.97 -8.87 -1.48
N ALA A 174 -3.97 -7.58 -1.80
CA ALA A 174 -4.90 -6.61 -1.22
C ALA A 174 -6.38 -7.01 -1.38
N ALA A 175 -6.71 -7.71 -2.47
CA ALA A 175 -8.06 -8.22 -2.72
C ALA A 175 -8.56 -9.19 -1.63
N ASP A 176 -7.65 -9.88 -0.95
CA ASP A 176 -7.95 -10.84 0.10
C ASP A 176 -8.20 -10.18 1.47
N TYR A 177 -8.02 -8.84 1.56
CA TYR A 177 -8.10 -8.07 2.80
C TYR A 177 -9.05 -6.86 2.70
N GLY A 178 -10.11 -6.98 1.90
CA GLY A 178 -11.19 -5.99 1.83
C GLY A 178 -10.88 -4.76 0.97
N ILE A 179 -9.86 -4.80 0.13
CA ILE A 179 -9.58 -3.76 -0.86
C ILE A 179 -9.75 -4.34 -2.27
N PRO A 180 -10.70 -3.87 -3.09
CA PRO A 180 -10.94 -4.42 -4.42
C PRO A 180 -9.85 -4.03 -5.43
N GLN A 181 -8.62 -4.41 -5.12
CA GLN A 181 -7.42 -4.17 -5.93
C GLN A 181 -6.57 -5.44 -6.02
N THR A 182 -6.24 -5.87 -7.23
CA THR A 182 -5.27 -6.94 -7.44
C THR A 182 -3.86 -6.38 -7.26
N ARG A 183 -3.36 -6.41 -6.02
CA ARG A 183 -2.03 -5.92 -5.65
C ARG A 183 -1.33 -6.92 -4.75
N LYS A 184 -0.48 -7.76 -5.35
CA LYS A 184 0.35 -8.75 -4.62
C LYS A 184 1.64 -8.09 -4.14
N ARG A 185 1.95 -8.30 -2.85
CA ARG A 185 3.19 -7.82 -2.21
C ARG A 185 3.79 -8.90 -1.35
N TYR A 186 5.11 -8.96 -1.35
CA TYR A 186 5.90 -9.81 -0.47
C TYR A 186 6.07 -9.11 0.86
N PHE A 187 5.86 -9.84 1.94
CA PHE A 187 6.10 -9.41 3.30
C PHE A 187 7.08 -10.37 3.97
N LEU A 188 8.06 -9.81 4.68
CA LEU A 188 8.99 -10.55 5.53
C LEU A 188 8.87 -9.98 6.93
N ILE A 189 8.47 -10.85 7.86
CA ILE A 189 8.33 -10.54 9.28
C ILE A 189 9.51 -11.18 10.00
N ALA A 190 10.26 -10.38 10.74
CA ALA A 190 11.39 -10.84 11.53
C ALA A 190 11.09 -10.61 13.03
N ILE A 191 11.15 -11.67 13.84
CA ILE A 191 10.85 -11.67 15.28
C ILE A 191 12.11 -12.01 16.05
N LEU A 192 12.56 -11.09 16.92
CA LEU A 192 13.79 -11.26 17.67
C LEU A 192 13.68 -12.41 18.67
N ASN A 193 14.65 -13.33 18.66
CA ASN A 193 14.76 -14.51 19.53
C ASN A 193 13.57 -15.47 19.47
N GLY A 194 12.73 -15.39 18.43
CA GLY A 194 11.56 -16.28 18.27
C GLY A 194 10.61 -16.24 19.48
N CYS A 195 10.52 -15.09 20.15
CA CYS A 195 9.76 -14.96 21.39
C CYS A 195 8.24 -15.12 21.24
N ASP A 196 7.74 -15.02 20.01
CA ASP A 196 6.31 -15.19 19.68
C ASP A 196 6.16 -16.05 18.44
N SER A 197 5.17 -16.94 18.41
CA SER A 197 4.76 -17.63 17.19
C SER A 197 3.93 -16.69 16.31
N PHE A 198 4.27 -16.61 15.02
CA PHE A 198 3.54 -15.81 14.06
C PHE A 198 2.98 -16.69 12.92
N SER A 199 1.80 -16.36 12.46
CA SER A 199 1.24 -16.87 11.21
C SER A 199 0.62 -15.73 10.43
N PHE A 200 0.78 -15.72 9.11
CA PHE A 200 0.11 -14.71 8.28
C PHE A 200 -1.41 -14.79 8.41
N PRO A 201 -2.10 -13.65 8.34
CA PRO A 201 -3.55 -13.60 8.46
C PRO A 201 -4.23 -14.36 7.31
N ASN A 202 -5.27 -15.10 7.63
CA ASN A 202 -6.10 -15.75 6.62
C ASN A 202 -6.83 -14.71 5.76
N PRO A 203 -7.07 -14.98 4.46
CA PRO A 203 -7.93 -14.17 3.62
C PRO A 203 -9.31 -13.97 4.25
N ILE A 204 -9.81 -12.73 4.20
CA ILE A 204 -11.19 -12.42 4.56
C ILE A 204 -12.07 -12.54 3.32
N LEU A 205 -13.16 -13.31 3.43
CA LEU A 205 -14.12 -13.44 2.34
C LEU A 205 -14.95 -12.17 2.24
N THR A 206 -14.70 -11.35 1.21
CA THR A 206 -15.49 -10.15 0.92
C THR A 206 -15.92 -10.13 -0.55
N ASP A 207 -17.11 -9.64 -0.82
CA ASP A 207 -17.61 -9.40 -2.19
C ASP A 207 -17.53 -7.91 -2.57
N ILE A 208 -16.61 -7.17 -1.94
CA ILE A 208 -16.40 -5.73 -2.15
C ILE A 208 -15.90 -5.46 -3.56
N LYS A 209 -16.53 -4.50 -4.24
CA LYS A 209 -16.20 -4.09 -5.62
C LYS A 209 -15.69 -2.65 -5.67
N ILE A 210 -15.04 -2.28 -6.78
CA ILE A 210 -14.54 -0.91 -7.00
C ILE A 210 -15.63 0.12 -6.75
N LYS A 211 -16.86 -0.12 -7.22
CA LYS A 211 -17.99 0.82 -7.12
C LYS A 211 -18.25 1.32 -5.70
N GLU A 212 -17.90 0.53 -4.68
CA GLU A 212 -18.08 0.89 -3.27
C GLU A 212 -17.05 1.91 -2.77
N PHE A 213 -15.98 2.10 -3.53
CA PHE A 213 -14.90 3.05 -3.28
C PHE A 213 -15.01 4.32 -4.12
N LEU A 214 -15.98 4.36 -5.05
CA LEU A 214 -16.14 5.50 -5.97
C LEU A 214 -16.83 6.68 -5.27
N ASP A 215 -16.38 7.88 -5.64
CA ASP A 215 -16.98 9.13 -5.22
C ASP A 215 -18.28 9.38 -6.02
N LYS A 216 -19.29 9.99 -5.39
CA LYS A 216 -20.59 10.23 -6.03
C LYS A 216 -20.58 11.45 -6.94
N ASN A 217 -19.99 12.55 -6.50
CA ASN A 217 -19.98 13.82 -7.23
C ASN A 217 -18.58 14.08 -7.79
N ILE A 218 -18.36 13.73 -9.06
CA ILE A 218 -17.06 13.79 -9.71
C ILE A 218 -17.05 14.90 -10.74
N SER A 219 -15.95 15.69 -10.72
CA SER A 219 -15.71 16.73 -11.71
C SER A 219 -15.63 16.13 -13.12
N GLU A 220 -16.22 16.83 -14.11
CA GLU A 220 -16.20 16.49 -15.54
C GLU A 220 -14.79 16.29 -16.11
N LYS A 221 -13.75 16.83 -15.47
CA LYS A 221 -12.35 16.65 -15.90
C LYS A 221 -11.89 15.18 -15.88
N TYR A 222 -12.53 14.33 -15.08
CA TYR A 222 -12.19 12.90 -14.98
C TYR A 222 -12.87 12.05 -16.04
N TYR A 223 -13.99 12.50 -16.61
CA TYR A 223 -14.67 11.78 -17.66
C TYR A 223 -13.93 11.88 -19.00
N LEU A 224 -13.82 10.76 -19.70
CA LEU A 224 -13.07 10.63 -20.97
C LEU A 224 -13.97 10.44 -22.16
N SER A 225 -15.18 9.91 -21.96
CA SER A 225 -16.18 9.70 -23.00
C SER A 225 -17.36 10.66 -22.87
N SER A 226 -18.01 10.95 -24.02
CA SER A 226 -19.34 11.52 -24.10
C SER A 226 -20.41 10.42 -23.97
N ASP A 227 -21.69 10.83 -24.01
CA ASP A 227 -22.84 9.90 -24.01
C ASP A 227 -23.08 9.23 -25.37
N ILE A 228 -22.28 9.55 -26.39
CA ILE A 228 -22.39 8.96 -27.72
C ILE A 228 -21.84 7.54 -27.68
N CYS A 229 -22.69 6.56 -27.99
CA CYS A 229 -22.30 5.18 -28.10
C CYS A 229 -22.87 4.53 -29.37
N GLU A 230 -22.11 3.56 -29.87
CA GLU A 230 -22.53 2.65 -30.95
C GLU A 230 -22.58 1.24 -30.38
N PHE A 231 -23.59 0.46 -30.72
CA PHE A 231 -23.79 -0.93 -30.28
C PHE A 231 -23.39 -1.87 -31.41
N ASN A 232 -22.44 -2.79 -31.15
CA ASN A 232 -22.05 -3.79 -32.14
C ASN A 232 -21.63 -5.08 -31.41
N ASP A 233 -22.25 -6.21 -31.77
CA ASP A 233 -21.91 -7.57 -31.30
C ASP A 233 -21.66 -7.71 -29.78
N GLY A 234 -22.55 -7.13 -28.93
CA GLY A 234 -22.43 -7.17 -27.49
C GLY A 234 -21.38 -6.21 -26.91
N LYS A 235 -20.81 -5.35 -27.73
CA LYS A 235 -19.89 -4.29 -27.34
C LYS A 235 -20.53 -2.93 -27.47
N ILE A 236 -20.09 -2.02 -26.60
CA ILE A 236 -20.43 -0.59 -26.65
C ILE A 236 -19.19 0.17 -27.08
N TRP A 237 -19.34 1.04 -28.07
CA TRP A 237 -18.32 2.00 -28.46
C TRP A 237 -18.70 3.40 -28.00
N LEU A 238 -17.80 4.06 -27.28
CA LEU A 238 -18.03 5.42 -26.78
C LEU A 238 -17.03 6.39 -27.40
N ALA A 239 -17.52 7.59 -27.70
CA ALA A 239 -16.71 8.65 -28.25
C ALA A 239 -15.83 9.30 -27.17
N ASN A 240 -14.60 9.67 -27.56
CA ASN A 240 -13.79 10.59 -26.77
C ASN A 240 -14.49 11.97 -26.74
N LYS A 241 -14.74 12.49 -25.52
CA LYS A 241 -15.49 13.75 -25.33
C LYS A 241 -14.84 14.97 -26.00
N ASN A 242 -13.53 14.94 -26.24
CA ASN A 242 -12.79 16.07 -26.83
C ASN A 242 -12.73 15.99 -28.36
N THR A 243 -12.82 14.80 -28.93
CA THR A 243 -12.64 14.58 -30.39
C THR A 243 -13.89 14.06 -31.08
N ASN A 244 -14.86 13.64 -30.28
CA ASN A 244 -16.11 13.01 -30.74
C ASN A 244 -15.90 11.77 -31.65
N LYS A 245 -14.72 11.10 -31.51
CA LYS A 245 -14.41 9.86 -32.22
C LYS A 245 -14.66 8.66 -31.32
N LEU A 246 -15.30 7.61 -31.83
CA LEU A 246 -15.48 6.34 -31.15
C LEU A 246 -14.11 5.68 -30.93
N VAL A 247 -13.65 5.64 -29.69
CA VAL A 247 -12.32 5.14 -29.34
C VAL A 247 -12.31 4.21 -28.13
N TYR A 248 -13.36 4.19 -27.33
CA TYR A 248 -13.47 3.31 -26.17
C TYR A 248 -14.41 2.16 -26.48
N GLU A 249 -13.86 0.95 -26.52
CA GLU A 249 -14.61 -0.30 -26.68
C GLU A 249 -14.84 -0.94 -25.33
N VAL A 250 -16.08 -1.29 -24.99
CA VAL A 250 -16.44 -2.02 -23.77
C VAL A 250 -17.29 -3.22 -24.10
N ASP A 251 -16.85 -4.41 -23.72
CA ASP A 251 -17.57 -5.65 -23.78
C ASP A 251 -18.56 -5.72 -22.59
N VAL A 252 -19.87 -5.73 -22.91
CA VAL A 252 -20.95 -5.65 -21.91
C VAL A 252 -20.97 -6.85 -20.97
N GLU A 253 -20.72 -8.06 -21.48
CA GLU A 253 -20.70 -9.26 -20.64
C GLU A 253 -19.50 -9.27 -19.70
N LYS A 254 -18.31 -8.85 -20.16
CA LYS A 254 -17.15 -8.69 -19.28
C LYS A 254 -17.36 -7.57 -18.26
N TYR A 255 -18.04 -6.48 -18.64
CA TYR A 255 -18.41 -5.41 -17.71
C TYR A 255 -19.28 -5.95 -16.58
N LYS A 256 -20.33 -6.74 -16.89
CA LYS A 256 -21.20 -7.34 -15.87
C LYS A 256 -20.45 -8.31 -14.94
N LYS A 257 -19.51 -9.11 -15.48
CA LYS A 257 -18.68 -10.06 -14.72
C LYS A 257 -17.61 -9.37 -13.86
N GLY A 258 -17.29 -8.12 -14.13
CA GLY A 258 -16.24 -7.37 -13.47
C GLY A 258 -14.83 -7.65 -14.03
N GLY A 259 -13.87 -6.84 -13.65
CA GLY A 259 -12.49 -6.93 -14.10
C GLY A 259 -12.19 -6.16 -15.37
N LEU A 260 -11.24 -6.64 -16.19
CA LEU A 260 -10.88 -6.04 -17.47
C LEU A 260 -12.03 -6.22 -18.48
N CYS A 261 -12.67 -5.14 -18.85
CA CYS A 261 -13.86 -5.20 -19.71
C CYS A 261 -13.73 -4.44 -21.04
N GLY A 262 -12.67 -3.65 -21.24
CA GLY A 262 -12.60 -2.84 -22.46
C GLY A 262 -11.21 -2.35 -22.81
N LYS A 263 -11.16 -1.61 -23.91
CA LYS A 263 -9.93 -1.11 -24.53
C LYS A 263 -10.10 0.31 -25.08
N ASP A 264 -9.06 1.12 -24.93
CA ASP A 264 -8.92 2.45 -25.54
C ASP A 264 -8.07 2.35 -26.79
N HIS A 265 -8.66 2.57 -27.95
CA HIS A 265 -8.01 2.48 -29.25
C HIS A 265 -7.30 3.78 -29.67
N SER A 266 -7.48 4.87 -28.93
CA SER A 266 -6.79 6.15 -29.21
C SER A 266 -5.32 6.16 -28.76
N ILE A 267 -4.88 5.15 -27.98
CA ILE A 267 -3.57 5.07 -27.34
C ILE A 267 -2.80 3.86 -27.86
N LYS A 268 -1.50 4.04 -28.15
CA LYS A 268 -0.62 2.95 -28.65
C LYS A 268 -0.09 2.00 -27.56
N PHE A 269 -0.06 2.41 -26.28
CA PHE A 269 0.53 1.62 -25.19
C PHE A 269 -0.49 0.67 -24.56
N VAL A 270 -0.19 -0.63 -24.60
CA VAL A 270 -1.11 -1.70 -24.18
C VAL A 270 -1.62 -1.56 -22.74
N GLN A 271 -0.79 -1.13 -21.77
CA GLN A 271 -1.20 -1.05 -20.37
C GLN A 271 -2.17 0.12 -20.11
N SER A 272 -1.90 1.28 -20.70
CA SER A 272 -2.76 2.45 -20.57
C SER A 272 -4.03 2.39 -21.41
N THR A 273 -4.19 1.37 -22.28
CA THR A 273 -5.42 1.17 -23.06
C THR A 273 -6.51 0.41 -22.31
N ARG A 274 -6.21 -0.21 -21.19
CA ARG A 274 -7.15 -1.10 -20.47
C ARG A 274 -8.25 -0.33 -19.77
N ILE A 275 -9.48 -0.86 -19.84
CA ILE A 275 -10.66 -0.33 -19.17
C ILE A 275 -11.21 -1.41 -18.26
N TYR A 276 -11.42 -1.08 -16.99
CA TYR A 276 -11.90 -2.01 -15.96
C TYR A 276 -13.35 -1.69 -15.57
N SER A 277 -14.10 -2.71 -15.22
CA SER A 277 -15.46 -2.55 -14.72
C SER A 277 -15.47 -2.09 -13.26
N GLU A 278 -16.38 -1.17 -12.93
CA GLU A 278 -16.66 -0.81 -11.53
C GLU A 278 -17.19 -1.99 -10.69
N ASN A 279 -17.75 -3.03 -11.35
CA ASN A 279 -18.29 -4.24 -10.70
C ASN A 279 -17.21 -5.29 -10.36
N GLY A 280 -15.93 -4.97 -10.51
CA GLY A 280 -14.81 -5.88 -10.28
C GLY A 280 -13.72 -5.30 -9.39
N PHE A 281 -12.49 -5.74 -9.65
CA PHE A 281 -11.29 -5.30 -8.95
C PHE A 281 -10.46 -4.35 -9.80
N ALA A 282 -9.86 -3.35 -9.16
CA ALA A 282 -8.86 -2.48 -9.78
C ALA A 282 -7.56 -3.26 -10.07
N PRO A 283 -6.82 -2.87 -11.11
CA PRO A 283 -5.45 -3.34 -11.28
C PRO A 283 -4.56 -2.79 -10.17
N THR A 284 -3.34 -3.30 -10.06
CA THR A 284 -2.31 -2.68 -9.21
C THR A 284 -2.14 -1.20 -9.57
N LEU A 285 -2.41 -0.31 -8.64
CA LEU A 285 -2.13 1.11 -8.78
C LEU A 285 -0.62 1.34 -8.73
N THR A 286 -0.07 1.97 -9.76
CA THR A 286 1.38 2.23 -9.87
C THR A 286 1.66 3.73 -9.76
N HIS A 287 2.84 4.11 -9.29
CA HIS A 287 3.23 5.51 -9.13
C HIS A 287 3.27 6.29 -10.45
N SER A 288 3.63 5.64 -11.54
CA SER A 288 3.76 6.29 -12.85
C SER A 288 2.41 6.35 -13.56
N ASN A 289 1.95 7.58 -13.86
CA ASN A 289 0.77 7.82 -14.70
C ASN A 289 -0.52 7.11 -14.23
N LEU A 290 -0.71 7.01 -12.91
CA LEU A 290 -1.81 6.24 -12.30
C LEU A 290 -3.16 6.65 -12.84
N ALA A 291 -3.41 7.96 -12.99
CA ALA A 291 -4.65 8.49 -13.53
C ALA A 291 -4.99 7.95 -14.93
N ASN A 292 -4.00 7.67 -15.77
CA ASN A 292 -4.20 7.12 -17.12
C ASN A 292 -4.19 5.58 -17.15
N ASN A 293 -3.58 4.93 -16.15
CA ASN A 293 -3.44 3.48 -16.11
C ASN A 293 -4.63 2.77 -15.48
N CYS A 294 -5.54 3.50 -14.82
CA CYS A 294 -6.77 2.95 -14.26
C CYS A 294 -7.98 3.70 -14.81
N LYS A 295 -8.47 3.29 -16.00
CA LYS A 295 -9.73 3.76 -16.57
C LYS A 295 -10.85 2.82 -16.15
N LEU A 296 -11.99 3.40 -15.77
CA LEU A 296 -13.18 2.66 -15.36
C LEU A 296 -14.30 2.86 -16.37
N ALA A 297 -14.96 1.77 -16.73
CA ALA A 297 -16.31 1.78 -17.27
C ALA A 297 -17.27 1.82 -16.08
N ILE A 298 -18.10 2.84 -16.04
CA ILE A 298 -19.11 3.07 -15.00
C ILE A 298 -20.47 3.28 -15.61
N ASN A 299 -21.51 2.99 -14.84
CA ASN A 299 -22.90 3.29 -15.24
C ASN A 299 -23.39 4.51 -14.45
N VAL A 300 -23.70 5.58 -15.17
CA VAL A 300 -24.26 6.80 -14.61
C VAL A 300 -25.62 7.04 -15.28
N ASP A 301 -26.69 7.05 -14.49
CA ASP A 301 -28.08 7.28 -14.96
C ASP A 301 -28.44 6.42 -16.18
N GLN A 302 -28.16 5.11 -16.10
CA GLN A 302 -28.35 4.11 -17.15
C GLN A 302 -27.48 4.30 -18.41
N THR A 303 -26.55 5.26 -18.38
CA THR A 303 -25.61 5.51 -19.47
C THR A 303 -24.20 5.06 -19.08
N MET A 304 -23.55 4.30 -19.97
CA MET A 304 -22.16 3.91 -19.74
C MET A 304 -21.22 5.07 -20.05
N LYS A 305 -20.29 5.33 -19.17
CA LYS A 305 -19.23 6.34 -19.33
C LYS A 305 -17.86 5.76 -19.01
N ILE A 306 -16.84 6.34 -19.62
CA ILE A 306 -15.44 6.02 -19.29
C ILE A 306 -14.83 7.20 -18.55
N ARG A 307 -14.19 6.91 -17.42
CA ARG A 307 -13.48 7.92 -16.64
C ARG A 307 -12.19 7.38 -15.99
N LYS A 308 -11.35 8.29 -15.55
CA LYS A 308 -10.23 8.01 -14.66
C LYS A 308 -10.74 7.89 -13.23
N ILE A 309 -10.02 7.17 -12.37
CA ILE A 309 -10.23 7.28 -10.92
C ILE A 309 -9.74 8.64 -10.44
N THR A 310 -10.37 9.19 -9.40
CA THR A 310 -9.89 10.40 -8.72
C THR A 310 -8.73 10.08 -7.78
N PRO A 311 -7.94 11.07 -7.32
CA PRO A 311 -6.92 10.82 -6.31
C PRO A 311 -7.51 10.30 -4.99
N ASN A 312 -8.68 10.81 -4.55
CA ASN A 312 -9.37 10.31 -3.36
C ASN A 312 -9.75 8.83 -3.48
N GLU A 313 -10.31 8.44 -4.63
CA GLU A 313 -10.62 7.03 -4.90
C GLU A 313 -9.36 6.14 -4.90
N ALA A 314 -8.24 6.65 -5.46
CA ALA A 314 -6.96 5.96 -5.43
C ALA A 314 -6.47 5.76 -3.98
N TRP A 315 -6.62 6.77 -3.11
CA TRP A 315 -6.27 6.68 -1.69
C TRP A 315 -7.17 5.69 -0.94
N LYS A 316 -8.48 5.69 -1.18
CA LYS A 316 -9.41 4.70 -0.64
C LYS A 316 -9.01 3.28 -1.05
N LEU A 317 -8.63 3.07 -2.33
CA LEU A 317 -8.13 1.78 -2.83
C LEU A 317 -6.76 1.38 -2.23
N MET A 318 -6.10 2.27 -1.50
CA MET A 318 -4.94 1.95 -0.67
C MET A 318 -5.28 1.81 0.83
N GLY A 319 -6.57 1.95 1.21
CA GLY A 319 -7.08 1.79 2.57
C GLY A 319 -6.98 3.04 3.45
N PHE A 320 -6.66 4.21 2.87
CA PHE A 320 -6.76 5.50 3.55
C PHE A 320 -8.18 6.03 3.53
N ASP A 321 -8.54 6.83 4.53
CA ASP A 321 -9.85 7.48 4.62
C ASP A 321 -9.88 8.79 3.82
N THR A 322 -11.08 9.28 3.52
CA THR A 322 -11.24 10.60 2.86
C THR A 322 -10.64 11.74 3.70
N VAL A 323 -10.67 11.63 5.02
CA VAL A 323 -10.04 12.64 5.91
C VAL A 323 -8.52 12.70 5.72
N ASP A 324 -7.86 11.55 5.54
CA ASP A 324 -6.43 11.48 5.26
C ASP A 324 -6.10 12.16 3.92
N TYR A 325 -6.91 11.85 2.90
CA TYR A 325 -6.81 12.49 1.59
C TYR A 325 -7.02 14.00 1.68
N ASP A 326 -8.06 14.46 2.39
CA ASP A 326 -8.38 15.90 2.55
C ASP A 326 -7.22 16.64 3.22
N ASN A 327 -6.61 16.06 4.24
CA ASN A 327 -5.45 16.64 4.90
C ASN A 327 -4.23 16.74 3.97
N ALA A 328 -3.93 15.67 3.22
CA ALA A 328 -2.85 15.65 2.26
C ALA A 328 -3.08 16.63 1.08
N SER A 329 -4.33 16.77 0.63
CA SER A 329 -4.71 17.65 -0.49
C SER A 329 -4.52 19.15 -0.19
N LYS A 330 -4.50 19.53 1.09
CA LYS A 330 -4.20 20.91 1.52
C LYS A 330 -2.72 21.28 1.32
N VAL A 331 -1.83 20.28 1.27
CA VAL A 331 -0.36 20.47 1.24
C VAL A 331 0.31 19.95 -0.02
N CYS A 332 -0.41 19.15 -0.83
CA CYS A 332 0.12 18.51 -2.05
C CYS A 332 -0.81 18.70 -3.24
N LYS A 333 -0.21 18.78 -4.44
CA LYS A 333 -0.95 18.83 -5.72
C LYS A 333 -1.46 17.43 -6.11
N GLU A 334 -2.50 17.39 -6.95
CA GLU A 334 -3.16 16.18 -7.45
C GLU A 334 -2.18 15.12 -8.01
N THR A 335 -1.17 15.55 -8.77
CA THR A 335 -0.16 14.62 -9.33
C THR A 335 0.66 13.91 -8.25
N ALA A 336 1.03 14.62 -7.18
CA ALA A 336 1.74 14.04 -6.05
C ALA A 336 0.84 13.08 -5.27
N LEU A 337 -0.45 13.38 -5.12
CA LEU A 337 -1.41 12.50 -4.43
C LEU A 337 -1.60 11.17 -5.16
N TYR A 338 -1.62 11.18 -6.50
CA TYR A 338 -1.62 9.91 -7.28
C TYR A 338 -0.32 9.13 -7.09
N GLU A 339 0.83 9.79 -7.14
CA GLU A 339 2.13 9.16 -6.94
C GLU A 339 2.22 8.51 -5.55
N GLN A 340 1.78 9.20 -4.52
CA GLN A 340 1.74 8.72 -3.14
C GLN A 340 0.86 7.48 -2.99
N ALA A 341 -0.34 7.48 -3.57
CA ALA A 341 -1.21 6.29 -3.58
C ALA A 341 -0.50 5.09 -4.25
N GLY A 342 0.11 5.30 -5.42
CA GLY A 342 0.80 4.23 -6.15
C GLY A 342 1.98 3.62 -5.40
N ASN A 343 2.72 4.44 -4.63
CA ASN A 343 3.89 4.02 -3.85
C ASN A 343 3.55 3.41 -2.49
N SER A 344 2.33 3.60 -1.98
CA SER A 344 1.94 3.16 -0.63
C SER A 344 1.81 1.65 -0.50
N ILE A 345 2.00 1.16 0.71
CA ILE A 345 1.54 -0.15 1.16
C ILE A 345 0.01 -0.06 1.35
N VAL A 346 -0.73 -1.13 1.08
CA VAL A 346 -2.16 -1.15 1.37
C VAL A 346 -2.38 -1.26 2.88
N VAL A 347 -3.04 -0.26 3.46
CA VAL A 347 -3.28 -0.16 4.91
C VAL A 347 -3.95 -1.41 5.47
N ASN A 348 -4.95 -1.96 4.77
CA ASN A 348 -5.66 -3.14 5.25
C ASN A 348 -4.75 -4.37 5.38
N VAL A 349 -3.84 -4.59 4.44
CA VAL A 349 -2.92 -5.73 4.49
C VAL A 349 -2.01 -5.62 5.71
N ILE A 350 -1.38 -4.46 5.90
CA ILE A 350 -0.48 -4.26 7.06
C ILE A 350 -1.27 -4.24 8.38
N TYR A 351 -2.52 -3.78 8.38
CA TYR A 351 -3.41 -3.86 9.54
C TYR A 351 -3.60 -5.30 10.00
N TYR A 352 -3.93 -6.24 9.10
CA TYR A 352 -4.13 -7.63 9.46
C TYR A 352 -2.83 -8.30 9.90
N ILE A 353 -1.69 -7.98 9.27
CA ILE A 353 -0.36 -8.46 9.73
C ILE A 353 -0.08 -7.97 11.15
N LEU A 354 -0.24 -6.67 11.41
CA LEU A 354 0.01 -6.08 12.75
C LEU A 354 -0.96 -6.59 13.79
N LYS A 355 -2.20 -6.86 13.43
CA LYS A 355 -3.18 -7.49 14.32
C LYS A 355 -2.70 -8.86 14.77
N GLU A 356 -2.28 -9.73 13.85
CA GLU A 356 -1.74 -11.05 14.18
C GLU A 356 -0.47 -10.96 15.05
N LEU A 357 0.36 -9.95 14.81
CA LEU A 357 1.65 -9.78 15.47
C LEU A 357 1.55 -9.18 16.88
N LEU A 358 0.61 -8.26 17.10
CA LEU A 358 0.58 -7.43 18.31
C LEU A 358 -0.56 -7.78 19.28
N THR A 359 -1.52 -8.62 18.88
CA THR A 359 -2.71 -8.88 19.71
C THR A 359 -2.80 -10.33 20.25
N LYS A 360 -1.83 -11.17 19.94
CA LYS A 360 -1.73 -12.55 20.44
C LYS A 360 -0.92 -12.70 21.71
#